data_67cd3aa401dc05a658d2e99538a3fe47
#
_entry.id   67cd3aa401dc05a658d2e99538a3fe47
#
_cell.length_a   1.000
_cell.length_b   1.000
_cell.length_c   1.000
_cell.angle_alpha   90.00
_cell.angle_beta   90.00
_cell.angle_gamma   90.00
#
_symmetry.space_group_name_H-M   'P 1'
#
loop_
_entity.id
_entity.type
_entity.pdbx_description
1 polymer ?
#
loop_
_entity_poly.entity_id
_entity_poly.type
_entity_poly.pdbx_seq_one_letter_code
_entity_poly.pdbx_strand_id
1 'polypeptide(L)'
;MNFETVIGLEVHVELKTNSKIFSPAPAHFGEDPNANTNIIDWSFPGVLPVMNKGVIDYGIKAALALNMDIHQKMHFDRKNYFYPDNPKAYQISQFDEPIGYNGWIEIELEDGTTKKIRIERAHLEEDAGKNTHGSDGYSYVDLNRQGVPLIEIVSEAEMPSPEES
;
A
#
# COMPACT_ATOMS: atom_id res chain seq x y z
N MET A 1 -7.55 -30.15 -22.10
CA MET A 1 -7.95 -29.36 -20.90
C MET A 1 -8.36 -28.00 -21.41
N ASN A 2 -9.52 -27.50 -21.02
CA ASN A 2 -9.92 -26.14 -21.31
C ASN A 2 -9.51 -25.31 -20.09
N PHE A 3 -8.81 -24.19 -20.31
CA PHE A 3 -8.45 -23.23 -19.29
C PHE A 3 -9.35 -22.01 -19.43
N GLU A 4 -9.75 -21.45 -18.32
CA GLU A 4 -10.46 -20.17 -18.21
C GLU A 4 -9.51 -19.14 -17.62
N THR A 5 -9.43 -17.96 -18.23
CA THR A 5 -8.62 -16.85 -17.72
C THR A 5 -9.41 -16.13 -16.63
N VAL A 6 -8.76 -15.91 -15.49
CA VAL A 6 -9.33 -15.16 -14.37
C VAL A 6 -8.24 -14.22 -13.85
N ILE A 7 -8.51 -12.92 -13.89
CA ILE A 7 -7.55 -11.87 -13.50
C ILE A 7 -8.08 -11.13 -12.29
N GLY A 8 -7.24 -10.95 -11.29
CA GLY A 8 -7.41 -10.02 -10.19
C GLY A 8 -6.25 -9.02 -10.17
N LEU A 9 -6.50 -7.82 -9.67
CA LEU A 9 -5.49 -6.76 -9.57
C LEU A 9 -5.24 -6.38 -8.12
N GLU A 10 -3.98 -6.10 -7.82
CA GLU A 10 -3.51 -5.43 -6.61
C GLU A 10 -2.84 -4.13 -7.01
N VAL A 11 -3.35 -3.00 -6.54
CA VAL A 11 -2.88 -1.67 -6.92
C VAL A 11 -2.42 -0.91 -5.69
N HIS A 12 -1.14 -0.51 -5.68
CA HIS A 12 -0.57 0.33 -4.63
C HIS A 12 -0.62 1.80 -5.03
N VAL A 13 -1.10 2.65 -4.13
CA VAL A 13 -1.14 4.11 -4.32
C VAL A 13 -0.45 4.80 -3.15
N GLU A 14 0.57 5.60 -3.43
CA GLU A 14 1.20 6.46 -2.43
C GLU A 14 0.25 7.60 -2.05
N LEU A 15 0.01 7.77 -0.75
CA LEU A 15 -0.83 8.83 -0.22
C LEU A 15 -0.01 10.11 0.00
N LYS A 16 -0.51 11.25 -0.52
CA LYS A 16 0.19 12.55 -0.51
C LYS A 16 0.09 13.26 0.83
N THR A 17 0.65 12.67 1.88
CA THR A 17 0.82 13.32 3.19
C THR A 17 2.18 14.02 3.26
N ASN A 18 2.31 15.01 4.14
CA ASN A 18 3.59 15.71 4.34
C ASN A 18 4.62 14.85 5.08
N SER A 19 4.16 14.00 5.98
CA SER A 19 5.01 13.06 6.73
C SER A 19 4.58 11.62 6.49
N LYS A 20 5.46 10.69 6.83
CA LYS A 20 5.25 9.25 6.70
C LYS A 20 4.09 8.76 7.57
N ILE A 21 3.68 7.48 7.37
CA ILE A 21 2.52 6.90 8.06
C ILE A 21 2.75 6.79 9.57
N PHE A 22 3.95 6.38 10.00
CA PHE A 22 4.28 6.12 11.41
C PHE A 22 5.50 6.88 11.91
N SER A 23 6.08 7.76 11.10
CA SER A 23 7.27 8.55 11.38
C SER A 23 7.04 10.01 11.02
N PRO A 24 7.65 10.96 11.75
CA PRO A 24 7.58 12.38 11.41
C PRO A 24 8.46 12.77 10.22
N ALA A 25 9.27 11.86 9.67
CA ALA A 25 10.10 12.14 8.52
C ALA A 25 9.26 12.56 7.30
N PRO A 26 9.79 13.41 6.42
CA PRO A 26 9.09 13.83 5.21
C PRO A 26 8.77 12.64 4.29
N ALA A 27 7.60 12.69 3.63
CA ALA A 27 7.14 11.67 2.69
C ALA A 27 7.34 12.07 1.21
N HIS A 28 7.98 13.21 0.93
CA HIS A 28 8.19 13.66 -0.44
C HIS A 28 9.38 12.96 -1.13
N PHE A 29 9.33 12.90 -2.44
CA PHE A 29 10.34 12.29 -3.30
C PHE A 29 11.41 13.31 -3.74
N GLY A 30 12.62 12.83 -4.07
CA GLY A 30 13.63 13.60 -4.80
C GLY A 30 14.80 14.10 -3.97
N GLU A 31 14.89 13.77 -2.71
CA GLU A 31 16.03 14.10 -1.85
C GLU A 31 17.19 13.10 -2.00
N ASP A 32 18.37 13.50 -1.50
CA ASP A 32 19.53 12.62 -1.42
C ASP A 32 19.21 11.33 -0.64
N PRO A 33 19.87 10.21 -0.96
CA PRO A 33 19.63 8.94 -0.27
C PRO A 33 19.70 9.05 1.26
N ASN A 34 18.70 8.51 1.94
CA ASN A 34 18.54 8.52 3.40
C ASN A 34 18.38 9.92 4.06
N ALA A 35 18.12 10.98 3.29
CA ALA A 35 17.89 12.32 3.83
C ALA A 35 16.52 12.45 4.54
N ASN A 36 15.48 11.81 3.99
CA ASN A 36 14.13 11.81 4.53
C ASN A 36 13.89 10.65 5.49
N THR A 37 14.70 10.55 6.54
CA THR A 37 14.64 9.44 7.50
C THR A 37 14.62 9.92 8.94
N ASN A 38 14.10 9.06 9.81
CA ASN A 38 14.02 9.26 11.26
C ASN A 38 14.43 7.96 11.97
N ILE A 39 14.70 8.00 13.27
CA ILE A 39 15.05 6.81 14.07
C ILE A 39 14.00 5.69 13.97
N ILE A 40 12.74 6.03 13.69
CA ILE A 40 11.65 5.06 13.47
C ILE A 40 11.88 4.32 12.14
N ASP A 41 12.23 5.04 11.07
CA ASP A 41 12.49 4.44 9.75
C ASP A 41 13.72 3.52 9.79
N TRP A 42 14.70 3.82 10.66
CA TRP A 42 15.88 3.01 10.91
C TRP A 42 15.66 1.86 11.89
N SER A 43 14.47 1.76 12.47
CA SER A 43 14.12 0.72 13.46
C SER A 43 15.03 0.69 14.69
N PHE A 44 15.38 1.83 15.24
CA PHE A 44 16.19 1.88 16.45
C PHE A 44 15.46 1.16 17.60
N PRO A 45 16.19 0.47 18.49
CA PRO A 45 15.57 -0.21 19.61
C PRO A 45 14.72 0.72 20.47
N GLY A 46 13.47 0.30 20.76
CA GLY A 46 12.53 1.03 21.60
C GLY A 46 11.65 2.05 20.87
N VAL A 47 11.80 2.23 19.54
CA VAL A 47 10.89 3.10 18.76
C VAL A 47 9.52 2.43 18.62
N LEU A 48 8.48 3.26 18.66
CA LEU A 48 7.09 2.84 18.47
C LEU A 48 6.43 3.69 17.38
N PRO A 49 5.60 3.07 16.53
CA PRO A 49 4.87 3.78 15.49
C PRO A 49 3.76 4.66 16.08
N VAL A 50 3.58 5.86 15.51
CA VAL A 50 2.46 6.75 15.81
C VAL A 50 1.76 7.11 14.51
N MET A 51 0.49 6.76 14.40
CA MET A 51 -0.31 6.90 13.19
C MET A 51 -0.48 8.36 12.76
N ASN A 52 -0.20 8.65 11.49
CA ASN A 52 -0.52 9.92 10.85
C ASN A 52 -2.02 9.99 10.53
N LYS A 53 -2.74 10.93 11.17
CA LYS A 53 -4.17 11.12 10.96
C LYS A 53 -4.54 11.40 9.49
N GLY A 54 -3.70 12.15 8.75
CA GLY A 54 -3.96 12.46 7.35
C GLY A 54 -4.05 11.22 6.45
N VAL A 55 -3.37 10.14 6.82
CA VAL A 55 -3.44 8.86 6.11
C VAL A 55 -4.84 8.23 6.24
N ILE A 56 -5.44 8.31 7.43
CA ILE A 56 -6.82 7.84 7.65
C ILE A 56 -7.80 8.65 6.79
N ASP A 57 -7.65 9.97 6.75
CA ASP A 57 -8.53 10.84 5.97
C ASP A 57 -8.45 10.52 4.47
N TYR A 58 -7.25 10.22 3.94
CA TYR A 58 -7.06 9.77 2.56
C TYR A 58 -7.61 8.35 2.31
N GLY A 59 -7.39 7.43 3.24
CA GLY A 59 -7.93 6.08 3.16
C GLY A 59 -9.46 6.07 3.10
N ILE A 60 -10.14 6.87 3.95
CA ILE A 60 -11.59 7.03 3.92
C ILE A 60 -12.06 7.58 2.56
N LYS A 61 -11.37 8.60 2.03
CA LYS A 61 -11.71 9.17 0.71
C LYS A 61 -11.59 8.13 -0.40
N ALA A 62 -10.52 7.33 -0.39
CA ALA A 62 -10.32 6.26 -1.37
C ALA A 62 -11.42 5.19 -1.26
N ALA A 63 -11.73 4.74 -0.04
CA ALA A 63 -12.78 3.76 0.20
C ALA A 63 -14.16 4.26 -0.28
N LEU A 64 -14.50 5.53 -0.02
CA LEU A 64 -15.73 6.14 -0.52
C LEU A 64 -15.77 6.22 -2.04
N ALA A 65 -14.65 6.57 -2.69
CA ALA A 65 -14.55 6.64 -4.15
C ALA A 65 -14.71 5.28 -4.83
N LEU A 66 -14.34 4.21 -4.12
CA LEU A 66 -14.46 2.81 -4.55
C LEU A 66 -15.79 2.16 -4.11
N ASN A 67 -16.75 2.95 -3.63
CA ASN A 67 -18.06 2.47 -3.15
C ASN A 67 -17.96 1.40 -2.06
N MET A 68 -16.98 1.51 -1.17
CA MET A 68 -16.71 0.53 -0.13
C MET A 68 -17.48 0.81 1.15
N ASP A 69 -17.74 -0.26 1.90
CA ASP A 69 -18.07 -0.17 3.32
C ASP A 69 -16.79 0.18 4.11
N ILE A 70 -16.91 1.02 5.14
CA ILE A 70 -15.78 1.48 5.95
C ILE A 70 -15.88 0.89 7.35
N HIS A 71 -14.82 0.20 7.80
CA HIS A 71 -14.75 -0.28 9.17
C HIS A 71 -14.72 0.88 10.16
N GLN A 72 -15.66 0.88 11.12
CA GLN A 72 -15.70 1.86 12.22
C GLN A 72 -14.57 1.62 13.24
N LYS A 73 -14.05 0.40 13.28
CA LYS A 73 -12.89 -0.01 14.04
C LYS A 73 -12.00 -0.82 13.12
N MET A 74 -10.79 -0.36 12.94
CA MET A 74 -9.74 -1.04 12.18
C MET A 74 -8.53 -1.30 13.05
N HIS A 75 -7.69 -2.25 12.69
CA HIS A 75 -6.41 -2.46 13.34
C HIS A 75 -5.30 -2.73 12.31
N PHE A 76 -4.05 -2.63 12.77
CA PHE A 76 -2.89 -2.95 11.99
C PHE A 76 -2.26 -4.26 12.44
N ASP A 77 -1.79 -5.02 11.47
CA ASP A 77 -1.10 -6.28 11.61
C ASP A 77 0.38 -6.14 11.27
N ARG A 78 1.19 -7.14 11.58
CA ARG A 78 2.60 -7.19 11.24
C ARG A 78 2.83 -8.27 10.19
N LYS A 79 3.20 -7.84 8.97
CA LYS A 79 3.65 -8.73 7.89
C LYS A 79 5.16 -8.94 8.04
N ASN A 80 5.55 -10.06 8.60
CA ASN A 80 6.96 -10.34 8.93
C ASN A 80 7.73 -10.84 7.71
N TYR A 81 8.83 -10.16 7.36
CA TYR A 81 9.79 -10.61 6.37
C TYR A 81 11.14 -9.91 6.55
N PHE A 82 12.23 -10.58 6.14
CA PHE A 82 13.59 -10.06 6.22
C PHE A 82 14.09 -9.64 4.85
N TYR A 83 14.33 -8.33 4.69
CA TYR A 83 14.98 -7.80 3.50
C TYR A 83 15.72 -6.50 3.86
N PRO A 84 16.80 -6.13 3.14
CA PRO A 84 17.62 -4.95 3.51
C PRO A 84 16.84 -3.63 3.55
N ASP A 85 15.80 -3.48 2.76
CA ASP A 85 14.94 -2.29 2.70
C ASP A 85 13.80 -2.28 3.72
N ASN A 86 13.74 -3.30 4.59
CA ASN A 86 12.78 -3.41 5.68
C ASN A 86 13.49 -3.57 7.03
N PRO A 87 14.04 -2.48 7.61
CA PRO A 87 14.90 -2.55 8.81
C PRO A 87 14.21 -3.14 10.03
N LYS A 88 12.88 -2.99 10.16
CA LYS A 88 12.11 -3.56 11.26
C LYS A 88 11.95 -5.08 11.18
N ALA A 89 12.25 -5.67 10.01
CA ALA A 89 11.95 -7.05 9.69
C ALA A 89 10.42 -7.39 9.69
N TYR A 90 9.58 -6.38 9.74
CA TYR A 90 8.14 -6.47 9.50
C TYR A 90 7.62 -5.18 8.86
N GLN A 91 6.56 -5.31 8.08
CA GLN A 91 5.77 -4.20 7.52
C GLN A 91 4.48 -4.09 8.32
N ILE A 92 4.10 -2.87 8.69
CA ILE A 92 2.80 -2.60 9.29
C ILE A 92 1.78 -2.47 8.17
N SER A 93 0.75 -3.31 8.20
CA SER A 93 -0.29 -3.42 7.19
C SER A 93 -1.64 -3.70 7.86
N GLN A 94 -2.69 -3.99 7.11
CA GLN A 94 -3.99 -4.41 7.62
C GLN A 94 -4.42 -5.69 6.92
N PHE A 95 -5.10 -6.59 7.61
CA PHE A 95 -5.61 -7.83 7.03
C PHE A 95 -7.09 -8.08 7.39
N ASP A 96 -7.38 -8.40 8.65
CA ASP A 96 -8.75 -8.81 9.05
C ASP A 96 -9.74 -7.64 9.12
N GLU A 97 -9.30 -6.44 9.54
CA GLU A 97 -10.12 -5.24 9.65
C GLU A 97 -9.48 -4.07 8.86
N PRO A 98 -9.45 -4.14 7.51
CA PRO A 98 -8.91 -3.09 6.66
C PRO A 98 -9.76 -1.83 6.73
N ILE A 99 -9.27 -0.70 6.18
CA ILE A 99 -10.06 0.55 6.17
C ILE A 99 -11.34 0.44 5.38
N GLY A 100 -11.35 -0.31 4.26
CA GLY A 100 -12.51 -0.50 3.39
C GLY A 100 -12.64 -1.93 2.88
N TYR A 101 -13.88 -2.36 2.61
CA TYR A 101 -14.20 -3.70 2.13
C TYR A 101 -15.49 -3.67 1.29
N ASN A 102 -15.79 -4.73 0.54
CA ASN A 102 -17.00 -4.88 -0.28
C ASN A 102 -17.24 -3.72 -1.26
N GLY A 103 -16.18 -3.22 -1.89
CA GLY A 103 -16.28 -2.15 -2.86
C GLY A 103 -16.60 -2.63 -4.27
N TRP A 104 -16.75 -1.66 -5.16
CA TRP A 104 -16.90 -1.92 -6.59
C TRP A 104 -16.57 -0.65 -7.41
N ILE A 105 -16.14 -0.89 -8.65
CA ILE A 105 -16.04 0.14 -9.68
C ILE A 105 -16.84 -0.31 -10.91
N GLU A 106 -17.21 0.63 -11.74
CA GLU A 106 -17.88 0.36 -13.02
C GLU A 106 -16.90 0.65 -14.15
N ILE A 107 -16.72 -0.31 -15.04
CA ILE A 107 -15.91 -0.19 -16.26
C ILE A 107 -16.82 -0.19 -17.47
N GLU A 108 -16.43 0.50 -18.54
CA GLU A 108 -17.10 0.48 -19.84
C GLU A 108 -16.42 -0.57 -20.73
N LEU A 109 -17.23 -1.48 -21.29
CA LEU A 109 -16.77 -2.52 -22.19
C LEU A 109 -16.73 -2.01 -23.65
N GLU A 110 -16.02 -2.71 -24.53
CA GLU A 110 -15.89 -2.34 -25.95
C GLU A 110 -17.22 -2.22 -26.70
N ASP A 111 -18.24 -2.94 -26.28
CA ASP A 111 -19.60 -2.88 -26.86
C ASP A 111 -20.43 -1.71 -26.32
N GLY A 112 -19.88 -0.87 -25.45
CA GLY A 112 -20.54 0.26 -24.81
C GLY A 112 -21.46 -0.11 -23.65
N THR A 113 -21.47 -1.35 -23.23
CA THR A 113 -22.13 -1.76 -21.97
C THR A 113 -21.23 -1.53 -20.77
N THR A 114 -21.78 -1.53 -19.56
CA THR A 114 -21.01 -1.38 -18.35
C THR A 114 -20.98 -2.68 -17.54
N LYS A 115 -19.87 -2.90 -16.83
CA LYS A 115 -19.68 -4.02 -15.92
C LYS A 115 -19.15 -3.53 -14.58
N LYS A 116 -19.69 -4.07 -13.48
CA LYS A 116 -19.15 -3.84 -12.15
C LYS A 116 -18.04 -4.84 -11.87
N ILE A 117 -16.90 -4.33 -11.45
CA ILE A 117 -15.79 -5.12 -10.92
C ILE A 117 -15.78 -4.92 -9.41
N ARG A 118 -15.82 -6.01 -8.67
CA ARG A 118 -15.82 -5.98 -7.21
C ARG A 118 -14.41 -5.71 -6.69
N ILE A 119 -14.35 -4.91 -5.63
CA ILE A 119 -13.13 -4.65 -4.85
C ILE A 119 -13.27 -5.37 -3.52
N GLU A 120 -12.41 -6.34 -3.27
CA GLU A 120 -12.43 -7.13 -2.05
C GLU A 120 -12.18 -6.26 -0.83
N ARG A 121 -11.04 -5.53 -0.86
CA ARG A 121 -10.60 -4.66 0.22
C ARG A 121 -9.73 -3.51 -0.27
N ALA A 122 -9.66 -2.48 0.55
CA ALA A 122 -8.59 -1.48 0.53
C ALA A 122 -7.99 -1.43 1.93
N HIS A 123 -6.65 -1.52 2.02
CA HIS A 123 -5.96 -1.50 3.29
C HIS A 123 -4.80 -0.51 3.29
N LEU A 124 -4.53 0.05 4.47
CA LEU A 124 -3.44 0.98 4.68
C LEU A 124 -2.19 0.21 5.08
N GLU A 125 -1.05 0.63 4.54
CA GLU A 125 0.25 0.06 4.89
C GLU A 125 1.38 1.07 4.72
N GLU A 126 2.57 0.71 5.19
CA GLU A 126 3.79 1.47 4.96
C GLU A 126 4.58 0.89 3.77
N ASP A 127 5.19 1.77 2.97
CA ASP A 127 6.10 1.31 1.92
C ASP A 127 7.44 0.84 2.53
N ALA A 128 8.15 -0.02 1.81
CA ALA A 128 9.50 -0.42 2.11
C ALA A 128 10.51 0.61 1.56
N GLY A 129 11.76 0.57 2.02
CA GLY A 129 12.85 1.32 1.43
C GLY A 129 13.16 0.87 -0.01
N LYS A 130 14.20 1.45 -0.59
CA LYS A 130 14.72 1.07 -1.89
C LYS A 130 16.02 0.30 -1.72
N ASN A 131 16.10 -0.90 -2.28
CA ASN A 131 17.31 -1.70 -2.32
C ASN A 131 17.82 -1.78 -3.79
N THR A 132 19.04 -1.34 -4.02
CA THR A 132 19.67 -1.41 -5.33
C THR A 132 20.86 -2.35 -5.27
N HIS A 133 20.85 -3.40 -6.09
CA HIS A 133 21.97 -4.33 -6.21
C HIS A 133 23.03 -3.76 -7.14
N GLY A 134 24.21 -3.47 -6.59
CA GLY A 134 25.35 -2.98 -7.37
C GLY A 134 26.05 -4.10 -8.14
N SER A 135 26.70 -3.75 -9.25
CA SER A 135 27.54 -4.67 -10.02
C SER A 135 28.85 -5.03 -9.29
N ASP A 136 29.14 -4.32 -8.21
CA ASP A 136 30.33 -4.51 -7.34
C ASP A 136 30.10 -5.55 -6.22
N GLY A 137 28.91 -6.17 -6.18
CA GLY A 137 28.53 -7.16 -5.19
C GLY A 137 27.96 -6.59 -3.88
N TYR A 138 27.75 -5.27 -3.81
CA TYR A 138 27.10 -4.62 -2.67
C TYR A 138 25.64 -4.32 -2.95
N SER A 139 24.89 -4.19 -1.86
CA SER A 139 23.51 -3.65 -1.88
C SER A 139 23.50 -2.26 -1.27
N TYR A 140 22.89 -1.33 -1.98
CA TYR A 140 22.74 0.07 -1.57
C TYR A 140 21.31 0.29 -1.10
N VAL A 141 21.15 0.62 0.19
CA VAL A 141 19.83 0.78 0.80
C VAL A 141 19.53 2.26 1.02
N ASP A 142 18.42 2.71 0.46
CA ASP A 142 17.88 4.04 0.65
C ASP A 142 16.53 3.95 1.35
N LEU A 143 16.43 4.50 2.57
CA LEU A 143 15.24 4.46 3.40
C LEU A 143 14.35 5.70 3.27
N ASN A 144 14.57 6.55 2.26
CA ASN A 144 13.69 7.71 2.02
C ASN A 144 12.24 7.27 1.80
N ARG A 145 12.02 6.16 1.08
CA ARG A 145 10.69 5.61 0.83
C ARG A 145 10.14 4.79 2.00
N GLN A 146 11.00 4.25 2.88
CA GLN A 146 10.57 3.48 4.04
C GLN A 146 9.53 4.25 4.87
N GLY A 147 8.35 3.68 5.05
CA GLY A 147 7.27 4.28 5.82
C GLY A 147 6.45 5.34 5.08
N VAL A 148 6.65 5.54 3.77
CA VAL A 148 5.73 6.34 2.94
C VAL A 148 4.36 5.67 2.98
N PRO A 149 3.26 6.44 3.21
CA PRO A 149 1.93 5.85 3.34
C PRO A 149 1.43 5.27 2.01
N LEU A 150 1.00 4.03 2.03
CA LEU A 150 0.34 3.36 0.93
C LEU A 150 -1.11 3.01 1.27
N ILE A 151 -1.95 2.97 0.24
CA ILE A 151 -3.18 2.20 0.22
C ILE A 151 -3.06 1.14 -0.86
N GLU A 152 -3.28 -0.12 -0.50
CA GLU A 152 -3.38 -1.23 -1.43
C GLU A 152 -4.85 -1.54 -1.69
N ILE A 153 -5.23 -1.59 -2.96
CA ILE A 153 -6.58 -1.86 -3.42
C ILE A 153 -6.55 -3.23 -4.11
N VAL A 154 -7.33 -4.17 -3.60
CA VAL A 154 -7.37 -5.55 -4.08
C VAL A 154 -8.73 -5.82 -4.72
N SER A 155 -8.73 -6.14 -6.02
CA SER A 155 -9.96 -6.53 -6.71
C SER A 155 -10.26 -8.02 -6.48
N GLU A 156 -11.52 -8.39 -6.68
CA GLU A 156 -11.86 -9.79 -6.88
C GLU A 156 -11.25 -10.31 -8.19
N ALA A 157 -10.93 -11.60 -8.23
CA ALA A 157 -10.41 -12.26 -9.43
C ALA A 157 -11.57 -12.66 -10.35
N GLU A 158 -12.12 -11.71 -11.10
CA GLU A 158 -13.32 -11.90 -11.93
C GLU A 158 -13.26 -11.27 -13.32
N MET A 159 -12.09 -10.78 -13.74
CA MET A 159 -11.88 -10.24 -15.07
C MET A 159 -11.36 -11.33 -16.01
N PRO A 160 -12.05 -11.65 -17.11
CA PRO A 160 -11.68 -12.77 -17.99
C PRO A 160 -10.64 -12.36 -19.05
N SER A 161 -10.35 -11.06 -19.22
CA SER A 161 -9.45 -10.57 -20.25
C SER A 161 -8.60 -9.37 -19.80
N PRO A 162 -7.47 -9.10 -20.47
CA PRO A 162 -6.67 -7.91 -20.21
C PRO A 162 -7.41 -6.59 -20.50
N GLU A 163 -8.36 -6.59 -21.45
CA GLU A 163 -9.14 -5.40 -21.82
C GLU A 163 -10.06 -4.95 -20.69
N GLU A 164 -10.44 -5.87 -19.80
CA GLU A 164 -11.24 -5.57 -18.60
C GLU A 164 -10.39 -5.17 -17.38
N SER A 165 -9.06 -5.29 -17.49
CA SER A 165 -8.11 -5.00 -16.42
C SER A 165 -7.50 -3.61 -16.57
#